data_9d05ee11cc3a02abb4fc02250445cfa5
#
_entry.id   9d05ee11cc3a02abb4fc02250445cfa5
#
_cell.length_a   1.000
_cell.length_b   1.000
_cell.length_c   1.000
_cell.angle_alpha   90.00
_cell.angle_beta   90.00
_cell.angle_gamma   90.00
#
_symmetry.space_group_name_H-M   'P 1'
#
loop_
_entity.id
_entity.type
_entity.pdbx_description
1 polymer ?
#
loop_
_entity_poly.entity_id
_entity_poly.type
_entity_poly.pdbx_seq_one_letter_code
_entity_poly.pdbx_strand_id
1 'polypeptide(L)'
;MKPYKEMHREQKSIPKGGLLMSDYITRERNLTLLTDYYEYTMVNGYFHAGIQEKIAVFDVFFRRVPENGGFAIYAGLQQIIELINGLSFTEEDIEYFRKKGCFSEKFFNFLRNFKFRCDVWSIKEGTPIFPNEPIITVRGPLEQVQMVETMLLVTFNFETLIATKASRLIRAAQGRAIVEFG
;
A
#
# COMPACT_ATOMS: atom_id res chain seq x y z
N MET A 1 -12.64 6.43 -15.47
CA MET A 1 -12.01 5.75 -14.34
C MET A 1 -13.06 4.80 -13.76
N LYS A 2 -12.85 3.47 -13.83
CA LYS A 2 -13.84 2.50 -13.32
C LYS A 2 -13.56 2.21 -11.84
N PRO A 3 -14.58 2.15 -10.98
CA PRO A 3 -14.37 1.83 -9.57
C PRO A 3 -13.92 0.37 -9.41
N TYR A 4 -13.01 0.14 -8.47
CA TYR A 4 -12.37 -1.14 -8.15
C TYR A 4 -13.34 -2.35 -7.97
N LYS A 5 -14.59 -2.12 -7.56
CA LYS A 5 -15.60 -3.18 -7.39
C LYS A 5 -15.92 -4.00 -8.65
N GLU A 6 -15.56 -3.53 -9.83
CA GLU A 6 -15.78 -4.27 -11.09
C GLU A 6 -14.63 -5.21 -11.48
N MET A 7 -13.48 -5.13 -10.81
CA MET A 7 -12.30 -5.95 -11.14
C MET A 7 -12.26 -7.34 -10.46
N HIS A 8 -13.19 -7.65 -9.56
CA HIS A 8 -13.17 -8.89 -8.76
C HIS A 8 -13.88 -10.10 -9.38
N ARG A 9 -14.17 -10.14 -10.68
CA ARG A 9 -14.88 -11.27 -11.30
C ARG A 9 -14.07 -12.08 -12.31
N GLU A 10 -12.82 -12.41 -11.99
CA GLU A 10 -12.16 -13.57 -12.59
C GLU A 10 -11.21 -14.22 -11.59
N GLN A 11 -11.77 -15.03 -10.68
CA GLN A 11 -10.97 -16.04 -9.99
C GLN A 11 -10.57 -17.11 -11.02
N LYS A 12 -9.41 -16.92 -11.66
CA LYS A 12 -8.77 -18.03 -12.37
C LYS A 12 -8.31 -19.05 -11.33
N SER A 13 -8.80 -20.26 -11.45
CA SER A 13 -8.33 -21.44 -10.70
C SER A 13 -6.81 -21.53 -10.76
N ILE A 14 -6.16 -21.53 -9.60
CA ILE A 14 -4.70 -21.68 -9.47
C ILE A 14 -4.30 -23.04 -10.00
N PRO A 15 -3.36 -23.15 -10.97
CA PRO A 15 -2.83 -24.43 -11.39
C PRO A 15 -2.15 -25.13 -10.20
N LYS A 16 -2.36 -26.42 -10.01
CA LYS A 16 -1.63 -27.27 -9.06
C LYS A 16 -0.18 -27.40 -9.55
N GLY A 17 0.70 -26.48 -9.10
CA GLY A 17 2.11 -26.52 -9.45
C GLY A 17 2.84 -25.26 -8.96
N GLY A 18 3.57 -25.38 -7.88
CA GLY A 18 4.58 -24.41 -7.39
C GLY A 18 4.03 -23.04 -6.99
N LEU A 19 3.92 -22.77 -5.70
CA LEU A 19 3.76 -21.40 -5.21
C LEU A 19 4.92 -20.54 -5.74
N LEU A 20 4.59 -19.39 -6.34
CA LEU A 20 5.61 -18.40 -6.66
C LEU A 20 6.19 -17.87 -5.34
N MET A 21 7.47 -17.50 -5.34
CA MET A 21 8.15 -16.96 -4.16
C MET A 21 7.40 -15.74 -3.57
N SER A 22 6.73 -14.95 -4.42
CA SER A 22 5.86 -13.86 -4.02
C SER A 22 4.67 -14.31 -3.16
N ASP A 23 4.05 -15.46 -3.49
CA ASP A 23 2.93 -16.01 -2.73
C ASP A 23 3.35 -16.46 -1.33
N TYR A 24 4.59 -16.94 -1.19
CA TYR A 24 5.15 -17.34 0.11
C TYR A 24 5.41 -16.12 1.01
N ILE A 25 5.97 -15.06 0.43
CA ILE A 25 6.30 -13.83 1.19
C ILE A 25 5.03 -13.10 1.65
N THR A 26 3.98 -13.07 0.84
CA THR A 26 2.75 -12.32 1.16
C THR A 26 1.74 -13.11 1.99
N ARG A 27 1.66 -14.42 1.85
CA ARG A 27 0.66 -15.25 2.55
C ARG A 27 1.05 -15.67 3.97
N GLU A 28 2.34 -15.80 4.28
CA GLU A 28 2.81 -16.24 5.60
C GLU A 28 3.17 -15.09 6.54
N ARG A 29 3.25 -13.85 6.05
CA ARG A 29 3.57 -12.68 6.87
C ARG A 29 2.39 -11.74 6.93
N ASN A 30 1.83 -11.58 8.12
CA ASN A 30 0.92 -10.49 8.38
C ASN A 30 1.72 -9.18 8.41
N LEU A 31 1.61 -8.36 7.37
CA LEU A 31 2.30 -7.07 7.23
C LEU A 31 1.44 -5.89 7.71
N THR A 32 0.37 -6.14 8.45
CA THR A 32 -0.54 -5.10 8.95
C THR A 32 0.18 -4.05 9.79
N LEU A 33 1.24 -4.43 10.52
CA LEU A 33 2.06 -3.50 11.30
C LEU A 33 3.21 -2.86 10.50
N LEU A 34 3.26 -3.04 9.17
CA LEU A 34 4.23 -2.37 8.31
C LEU A 34 3.80 -0.91 8.09
N THR A 35 3.92 -0.12 9.14
CA THR A 35 3.59 1.31 9.14
C THR A 35 4.39 2.05 10.20
N ASP A 36 4.46 3.36 10.07
CA ASP A 36 5.09 4.21 11.09
C ASP A 36 4.25 4.26 12.36
N TYR A 37 4.91 4.20 13.50
CA TYR A 37 4.22 4.17 14.81
C TYR A 37 3.35 5.41 15.05
N TYR A 38 3.74 6.56 14.51
CA TYR A 38 2.98 7.81 14.66
C TYR A 38 1.57 7.71 14.07
N GLU A 39 1.35 6.90 13.02
CA GLU A 39 0.03 6.72 12.42
C GLU A 39 -0.96 6.14 13.42
N TYR A 40 -0.54 5.14 14.20
CA TYR A 40 -1.38 4.58 15.26
C TYR A 40 -1.68 5.59 16.36
N THR A 41 -0.70 6.40 16.77
CA THR A 41 -0.92 7.43 17.78
C THR A 41 -1.82 8.55 17.27
N MET A 42 -1.72 8.94 16.00
CA MET A 42 -2.64 9.88 15.35
C MET A 42 -4.06 9.33 15.32
N VAL A 43 -4.24 8.08 14.87
CA VAL A 43 -5.55 7.42 14.84
C VAL A 43 -6.17 7.35 16.22
N ASN A 44 -5.40 7.00 17.26
CA ASN A 44 -5.87 7.06 18.65
C ASN A 44 -6.28 8.49 19.05
N GLY A 45 -5.54 9.50 18.63
CA GLY A 45 -5.89 10.92 18.80
C GLY A 45 -7.21 11.30 18.14
N TYR A 46 -7.49 10.75 16.94
CA TYR A 46 -8.76 10.98 16.23
C TYR A 46 -9.95 10.41 17.01
N PHE A 47 -9.80 9.24 17.67
CA PHE A 47 -10.82 8.70 18.57
C PHE A 47 -11.06 9.60 19.80
N HIS A 48 -10.02 10.19 20.36
CA HIS A 48 -10.17 11.16 21.47
C HIS A 48 -10.87 12.44 21.03
N ALA A 49 -10.56 12.91 19.82
CA ALA A 49 -11.17 14.13 19.26
C ALA A 49 -12.58 13.89 18.66
N GLY A 50 -13.02 12.63 18.51
CA GLY A 50 -14.30 12.29 17.91
C GLY A 50 -14.40 12.59 16.42
N ILE A 51 -13.26 12.56 15.68
CA ILE A 51 -13.18 12.89 14.25
C ILE A 51 -12.81 11.70 13.37
N GLN A 52 -12.63 10.53 13.94
CA GLN A 52 -12.13 9.32 13.26
C GLN A 52 -12.95 8.95 12.01
N GLU A 53 -14.27 9.10 12.04
CA GLU A 53 -15.18 8.77 10.92
C GLU A 53 -15.33 9.90 9.88
N LYS A 54 -14.64 11.04 10.06
CA LYS A 54 -14.66 12.09 9.04
C LYS A 54 -14.06 11.57 7.74
N ILE A 55 -14.71 11.88 6.63
CA ILE A 55 -14.18 11.49 5.31
C ILE A 55 -12.94 12.33 4.99
N ALA A 56 -11.84 11.64 4.74
CA ALA A 56 -10.59 12.20 4.27
C ALA A 56 -10.25 11.68 2.87
N VAL A 57 -9.44 12.44 2.16
CA VAL A 57 -8.88 12.07 0.86
C VAL A 57 -7.38 12.28 0.92
N PHE A 58 -6.62 11.21 0.67
CA PHE A 58 -5.16 11.24 0.59
C PHE A 58 -4.71 10.86 -0.80
N ASP A 59 -3.75 11.62 -1.33
CA ASP A 59 -3.15 11.37 -2.62
C ASP A 59 -1.70 10.94 -2.47
N VAL A 60 -1.36 9.82 -3.11
CA VAL A 60 0.02 9.37 -3.28
C VAL A 60 0.57 9.97 -4.57
N PHE A 61 1.70 10.62 -4.49
CA PHE A 61 2.39 11.21 -5.63
C PHE A 61 3.92 11.07 -5.52
N PHE A 62 4.60 11.14 -6.65
CA PHE A 62 6.05 11.07 -6.72
C PHE A 62 6.64 12.48 -6.60
N ARG A 63 7.48 12.74 -5.61
CA ARG A 63 7.98 14.11 -5.34
C ARG A 63 8.98 14.60 -6.39
N ARG A 64 9.88 13.71 -6.82
CA ARG A 64 10.89 14.01 -7.84
C ARG A 64 11.42 12.73 -8.46
N VAL A 65 11.68 12.78 -9.75
CA VAL A 65 12.27 11.65 -10.47
C VAL A 65 13.77 11.57 -10.18
N PRO A 66 14.32 10.37 -9.86
CA PRO A 66 15.75 10.20 -9.64
C PRO A 66 16.56 10.55 -10.88
N GLU A 67 17.80 11.01 -10.66
CA GLU A 67 18.80 11.22 -11.72
C GLU A 67 18.33 12.21 -12.81
N ASN A 68 17.42 13.13 -12.50
CA ASN A 68 16.82 14.06 -13.46
C ASN A 68 16.23 13.37 -14.71
N GLY A 69 15.71 12.16 -14.56
CA GLY A 69 15.31 11.29 -15.66
C GLY A 69 14.02 11.68 -16.39
N GLY A 70 13.38 12.78 -16.03
CA GLY A 70 12.18 13.34 -16.68
C GLY A 70 10.87 12.66 -16.24
N PHE A 71 10.83 11.35 -16.10
CA PHE A 71 9.65 10.58 -15.67
C PHE A 71 10.06 9.34 -14.88
N ALA A 72 9.12 8.77 -14.13
CA ALA A 72 9.24 7.44 -13.52
C ALA A 72 8.20 6.47 -14.14
N ILE A 73 8.38 5.18 -13.94
CA ILE A 73 7.43 4.15 -14.37
C ILE A 73 6.71 3.64 -13.13
N TYR A 74 5.40 3.86 -13.10
CA TYR A 74 4.57 3.43 -11.98
C TYR A 74 4.51 1.91 -11.84
N ALA A 75 4.74 1.43 -10.61
CA ALA A 75 4.58 0.03 -10.23
C ALA A 75 4.21 -0.09 -8.74
N GLY A 76 3.76 -1.28 -8.30
CA GLY A 76 3.43 -1.61 -6.92
C GLY A 76 1.94 -1.65 -6.61
N LEU A 77 1.06 -1.43 -7.58
CA LEU A 77 -0.40 -1.44 -7.35
C LEU A 77 -0.90 -2.83 -6.92
N GLN A 78 -0.40 -3.89 -7.56
CA GLN A 78 -0.81 -5.26 -7.24
C GLN A 78 -0.47 -5.61 -5.78
N GLN A 79 0.75 -5.29 -5.33
CA GLN A 79 1.20 -5.50 -3.96
C GLN A 79 0.39 -4.66 -2.97
N ILE A 80 0.08 -3.40 -3.30
CA ILE A 80 -0.77 -2.53 -2.48
C ILE A 80 -2.16 -3.15 -2.30
N ILE A 81 -2.77 -3.66 -3.36
CA ILE A 81 -4.07 -4.33 -3.30
C ILE A 81 -4.02 -5.57 -2.39
N GLU A 82 -2.99 -6.38 -2.52
CA GLU A 82 -2.79 -7.57 -1.70
C GLU A 82 -2.59 -7.21 -0.22
N LEU A 83 -1.79 -6.19 0.08
CA LEU A 83 -1.57 -5.69 1.43
C LEU A 83 -2.88 -5.17 2.06
N ILE A 84 -3.64 -4.35 1.34
CA ILE A 84 -4.92 -3.82 1.83
C ILE A 84 -5.92 -4.95 2.10
N ASN A 85 -6.02 -5.94 1.22
CA ASN A 85 -6.91 -7.08 1.40
C ASN A 85 -6.48 -8.01 2.54
N GLY A 86 -5.19 -8.02 2.89
CA GLY A 86 -4.62 -8.79 3.98
C GLY A 86 -4.65 -8.11 5.34
N LEU A 87 -5.06 -6.84 5.42
CA LEU A 87 -5.06 -6.09 6.68
C LEU A 87 -5.94 -6.75 7.75
N SER A 88 -5.31 -7.18 8.82
CA SER A 88 -5.97 -7.78 9.97
C SER A 88 -5.10 -7.68 11.22
N PHE A 89 -5.71 -7.36 12.35
CA PHE A 89 -5.01 -7.25 13.64
C PHE A 89 -5.32 -8.48 14.50
N THR A 90 -4.26 -9.09 15.02
CA THR A 90 -4.34 -10.20 15.96
C THR A 90 -4.45 -9.70 17.40
N GLU A 91 -4.83 -10.58 18.34
CA GLU A 91 -4.80 -10.23 19.76
C GLU A 91 -3.36 -9.96 20.25
N GLU A 92 -2.34 -10.55 19.62
CA GLU A 92 -0.94 -10.28 19.93
C GLU A 92 -0.56 -8.84 19.53
N ASP A 93 -1.01 -8.36 18.37
CA ASP A 93 -0.82 -6.97 17.95
C ASP A 93 -1.50 -5.99 18.92
N ILE A 94 -2.71 -6.32 19.36
CA ILE A 94 -3.46 -5.49 20.32
C ILE A 94 -2.76 -5.45 21.67
N GLU A 95 -2.24 -6.58 22.15
CA GLU A 95 -1.47 -6.64 23.38
C GLU A 95 -0.15 -5.86 23.30
N TYR A 96 0.48 -5.86 22.13
CA TYR A 96 1.63 -5.00 21.87
C TYR A 96 1.30 -3.52 22.09
N PHE A 97 0.19 -3.03 21.53
CA PHE A 97 -0.26 -1.64 21.74
C PHE A 97 -0.69 -1.39 23.19
N ARG A 98 -1.33 -2.35 23.84
CA ARG A 98 -1.73 -2.25 25.26
C ARG A 98 -0.53 -2.03 26.17
N LYS A 99 0.57 -2.75 25.95
CA LYS A 99 1.83 -2.58 26.70
C LYS A 99 2.48 -1.22 26.53
N LYS A 100 2.18 -0.48 25.45
CA LYS A 100 2.65 0.90 25.27
C LYS A 100 1.97 1.90 26.20
N GLY A 101 0.79 1.59 26.74
CA GLY A 101 0.09 2.37 27.76
C GLY A 101 -0.50 3.71 27.31
N CYS A 102 -0.48 4.04 26.02
CA CYS A 102 -0.95 5.32 25.48
C CYS A 102 -2.20 5.21 24.59
N PHE A 103 -2.73 4.01 24.40
CA PHE A 103 -3.89 3.77 23.54
C PHE A 103 -5.17 3.52 24.34
N SER A 104 -6.31 3.93 23.76
CA SER A 104 -7.63 3.81 24.38
C SER A 104 -8.31 2.48 24.07
N GLU A 105 -9.27 2.07 24.90
CA GLU A 105 -10.11 0.87 24.60
C GLU A 105 -10.92 1.06 23.31
N LYS A 106 -11.30 2.29 22.92
CA LYS A 106 -11.94 2.57 21.63
C LYS A 106 -11.03 2.19 20.48
N PHE A 107 -9.74 2.52 20.57
CA PHE A 107 -8.73 2.15 19.59
C PHE A 107 -8.56 0.63 19.50
N PHE A 108 -8.47 -0.10 20.61
CA PHE A 108 -8.37 -1.57 20.60
C PHE A 108 -9.60 -2.23 19.98
N ASN A 109 -10.80 -1.73 20.29
CA ASN A 109 -12.03 -2.25 19.69
C ASN A 109 -12.07 -1.97 18.17
N PHE A 110 -11.57 -0.85 17.71
CA PHE A 110 -11.42 -0.56 16.29
C PHE A 110 -10.47 -1.56 15.63
N LEU A 111 -9.30 -1.83 16.19
CA LEU A 111 -8.35 -2.80 15.63
C LEU A 111 -8.96 -4.22 15.53
N ARG A 112 -9.65 -4.71 16.58
CA ARG A 112 -10.30 -6.04 16.59
C ARG A 112 -11.34 -6.20 15.48
N ASN A 113 -12.04 -5.13 15.16
CA ASN A 113 -13.12 -5.11 14.18
C ASN A 113 -12.70 -4.48 12.86
N PHE A 114 -11.40 -4.34 12.64
CA PHE A 114 -10.90 -3.63 11.46
C PHE A 114 -11.37 -4.29 10.17
N LYS A 115 -11.96 -3.48 9.30
CA LYS A 115 -12.30 -3.82 7.92
C LYS A 115 -12.05 -2.59 7.07
N PHE A 116 -11.22 -2.72 6.08
CA PHE A 116 -10.96 -1.62 5.18
C PHE A 116 -12.21 -1.23 4.39
N ARG A 117 -12.61 0.03 4.47
CA ARG A 117 -13.85 0.57 3.88
C ARG A 117 -13.61 1.75 2.93
N CYS A 118 -12.34 2.07 2.66
CA CYS A 118 -12.01 3.19 1.79
C CYS A 118 -12.16 2.82 0.32
N ASP A 119 -12.51 3.81 -0.49
CA ASP A 119 -12.38 3.73 -1.94
C ASP A 119 -10.92 4.02 -2.33
N VAL A 120 -10.41 3.26 -3.30
CA VAL A 120 -9.06 3.45 -3.83
C VAL A 120 -9.13 3.60 -5.35
N TRP A 121 -8.58 4.68 -5.85
CA TRP A 121 -8.41 4.91 -7.28
C TRP A 121 -6.92 4.94 -7.60
N SER A 122 -6.54 4.36 -8.71
CA SER A 122 -5.17 4.37 -9.19
C SER A 122 -5.12 4.46 -10.70
N ILE A 123 -4.04 5.03 -11.22
CA ILE A 123 -3.68 4.86 -12.62
C ILE A 123 -3.17 3.43 -12.84
N LYS A 124 -3.01 3.03 -14.09
CA LYS A 124 -2.53 1.69 -14.46
C LYS A 124 -1.01 1.59 -14.27
N GLU A 125 -0.53 0.45 -13.74
CA GLU A 125 0.90 0.14 -13.70
C GLU A 125 1.53 0.16 -15.10
N GLY A 126 2.82 0.48 -15.16
CA GLY A 126 3.56 0.68 -16.40
C GLY A 126 3.36 2.07 -17.02
N THR A 127 2.47 2.91 -16.48
CA THR A 127 2.27 4.27 -16.96
C THR A 127 3.45 5.16 -16.56
N PRO A 128 4.01 5.98 -17.50
CA PRO A 128 4.92 7.05 -17.13
C PRO A 128 4.23 8.06 -16.24
N ILE A 129 4.88 8.41 -15.12
CA ILE A 129 4.40 9.38 -14.14
C ILE A 129 5.37 10.54 -13.98
N PHE A 130 4.83 11.69 -13.59
CA PHE A 130 5.58 12.92 -13.38
C PHE A 130 5.46 13.37 -11.91
N PRO A 131 6.41 14.20 -11.43
CA PRO A 131 6.35 14.69 -10.06
C PRO A 131 5.07 15.47 -9.75
N ASN A 132 4.59 15.29 -8.51
CA ASN A 132 3.46 16.04 -7.93
C ASN A 132 2.09 15.80 -8.60
N GLU A 133 1.95 14.75 -9.41
CA GLU A 133 0.66 14.32 -9.95
C GLU A 133 0.09 13.19 -9.09
N PRO A 134 -1.20 13.23 -8.71
CA PRO A 134 -1.85 12.14 -7.98
C PRO A 134 -1.82 10.82 -8.77
N ILE A 135 -1.29 9.78 -8.18
CA ILE A 135 -1.14 8.45 -8.78
C ILE A 135 -2.13 7.46 -8.17
N ILE A 136 -2.25 7.49 -6.84
CA ILE A 136 -3.22 6.73 -6.07
C ILE A 136 -3.97 7.71 -5.19
N THR A 137 -5.29 7.62 -5.19
CA THR A 137 -6.16 8.40 -4.29
C THR A 137 -6.91 7.44 -3.38
N VAL A 138 -6.85 7.66 -2.08
CA VAL A 138 -7.60 6.89 -1.07
C VAL A 138 -8.60 7.83 -0.40
N ARG A 139 -9.88 7.45 -0.40
CA ARG A 139 -10.96 8.22 0.21
C ARG A 139 -11.76 7.34 1.16
N GLY A 140 -11.91 7.78 2.39
CA GLY A 140 -12.68 7.05 3.39
C GLY A 140 -12.60 7.67 4.78
N PRO A 141 -12.99 6.92 5.82
CA PRO A 141 -12.84 7.34 7.20
C PRO A 141 -11.38 7.69 7.52
N LEU A 142 -11.17 8.82 8.20
CA LEU A 142 -9.84 9.39 8.46
C LEU A 142 -8.89 8.38 9.15
N GLU A 143 -9.40 7.60 10.11
CA GLU A 143 -8.61 6.59 10.80
C GLU A 143 -8.07 5.50 9.87
N GLN A 144 -8.82 5.15 8.80
CA GLN A 144 -8.40 4.11 7.86
C GLN A 144 -7.47 4.64 6.78
N VAL A 145 -7.75 5.84 6.28
CA VAL A 145 -6.89 6.49 5.29
C VAL A 145 -5.51 6.75 5.87
N GLN A 146 -5.44 7.19 7.16
CA GLN A 146 -4.17 7.40 7.87
C GLN A 146 -3.37 6.11 8.02
N MET A 147 -4.02 5.02 8.43
CA MET A 147 -3.32 3.74 8.74
C MET A 147 -2.65 3.08 7.53
N VAL A 148 -3.05 3.41 6.32
CA VAL A 148 -2.47 2.81 5.11
C VAL A 148 -1.40 3.68 4.46
N GLU A 149 -1.13 4.87 4.98
CA GLU A 149 -0.20 5.85 4.39
C GLU A 149 1.19 5.27 4.17
N THR A 150 1.88 4.84 5.24
CA THR A 150 3.25 4.32 5.12
C THR A 150 3.32 3.11 4.21
N MET A 151 2.39 2.16 4.33
CA MET A 151 2.34 0.96 3.50
C MET A 151 2.24 1.31 2.01
N LEU A 152 1.37 2.26 1.66
CA LEU A 152 1.23 2.76 0.30
C LEU A 152 2.53 3.40 -0.19
N LEU A 153 3.11 4.30 0.61
CA LEU A 153 4.32 5.04 0.24
C LEU A 153 5.53 4.13 0.08
N VAL A 154 5.76 3.19 0.99
CA VAL A 154 6.91 2.27 0.92
C VAL A 154 6.80 1.40 -0.32
N THR A 155 5.65 0.77 -0.55
CA THR A 155 5.44 -0.12 -1.70
C THR A 155 5.52 0.65 -3.01
N PHE A 156 4.78 1.75 -3.13
CA PHE A 156 4.76 2.59 -4.32
C PHE A 156 6.15 3.11 -4.70
N ASN A 157 6.89 3.68 -3.72
CA ASN A 157 8.20 4.26 -4.00
C ASN A 157 9.21 3.18 -4.41
N PHE A 158 9.30 2.09 -3.68
CA PHE A 158 10.26 1.02 -3.97
C PHE A 158 10.04 0.42 -5.35
N GLU A 159 8.83 -0.05 -5.62
CA GLU A 159 8.49 -0.70 -6.89
C GLU A 159 8.64 0.26 -8.09
N THR A 160 8.22 1.52 -7.93
CA THR A 160 8.35 2.54 -8.97
C THR A 160 9.82 2.88 -9.26
N LEU A 161 10.67 2.95 -8.23
CA LEU A 161 12.12 3.17 -8.42
C LEU A 161 12.76 2.03 -9.20
N ILE A 162 12.46 0.77 -8.85
CA ILE A 162 12.97 -0.41 -9.53
C ILE A 162 12.48 -0.47 -10.98
N ALA A 163 11.17 -0.30 -11.21
CA ALA A 163 10.60 -0.29 -12.56
C ALA A 163 11.19 0.82 -13.43
N THR A 164 11.42 2.00 -12.86
CA THR A 164 12.05 3.13 -13.54
C THR A 164 13.49 2.80 -13.94
N LYS A 165 14.28 2.23 -13.03
CA LYS A 165 15.65 1.80 -13.32
C LYS A 165 15.68 0.72 -14.42
N ALA A 166 14.82 -0.30 -14.29
CA ALA A 166 14.69 -1.36 -15.27
C ALA A 166 14.34 -0.82 -16.67
N SER A 167 13.42 0.13 -16.77
CA SER A 167 13.05 0.73 -18.05
C SER A 167 14.22 1.43 -18.75
N ARG A 168 15.12 2.06 -18.00
CA ARG A 168 16.33 2.71 -18.53
C ARG A 168 17.36 1.69 -18.99
N LEU A 169 17.58 0.63 -18.20
CA LEU A 169 18.48 -0.46 -18.55
C LEU A 169 18.04 -1.18 -19.84
N ILE A 170 16.75 -1.48 -19.98
CA ILE A 170 16.19 -2.11 -21.19
C ILE A 170 16.43 -1.24 -22.42
N ARG A 171 16.22 0.07 -22.32
CA ARG A 171 16.52 1.01 -23.42
C ARG A 171 17.99 1.04 -23.79
N ALA A 172 18.88 1.09 -22.77
CA ALA A 172 20.32 1.07 -22.99
C ALA A 172 20.81 -0.25 -23.60
N ALA A 173 20.16 -1.36 -23.28
CA ALA A 173 20.50 -2.69 -23.81
C ALA A 173 20.19 -2.85 -25.31
N GLN A 174 19.30 -2.03 -25.89
CA GLN A 174 18.96 -2.07 -27.32
C GLN A 174 18.62 -3.50 -27.82
N GLY A 175 17.78 -4.21 -27.11
CA GLY A 175 17.34 -5.57 -27.42
C GLY A 175 18.29 -6.69 -26.97
N ARG A 176 19.41 -6.38 -26.33
CA ARG A 176 20.26 -7.40 -25.71
C ARG A 176 19.60 -7.93 -24.43
N ALA A 177 19.84 -9.22 -24.14
CA ALA A 177 19.37 -9.82 -22.91
C ALA A 177 19.99 -9.13 -21.69
N ILE A 178 19.18 -8.90 -20.67
CA ILE A 178 19.62 -8.40 -19.35
C ILE A 178 19.43 -9.56 -18.37
N VAL A 179 20.43 -9.82 -17.55
CA VAL A 179 20.39 -10.79 -16.46
C VAL A 179 20.69 -10.05 -15.18
N GLU A 180 19.84 -10.24 -14.16
CA GLU A 180 19.94 -9.62 -12.84
C GLU A 180 20.22 -10.71 -11.80
N PHE A 181 21.17 -10.45 -10.89
CA PHE A 181 21.60 -11.39 -9.85
C PHE A 181 21.54 -10.80 -8.42
N GLY A 182 21.02 -9.58 -8.23
CA GLY A 182 20.98 -8.85 -6.97
C GLY A 182 19.71 -8.98 -6.18
#